data_7995f6f2f4391e69868b57287d053dee
#
_entry.id   7995f6f2f4391e69868b57287d053dee
#
_cell.length_a   1.000
_cell.length_b   1.000
_cell.length_c   1.000
_cell.angle_alpha   90.00
_cell.angle_beta   90.00
_cell.angle_gamma   90.00
#
_symmetry.space_group_name_H-M   'P 1'
#
loop_
_entity.id
_entity.type
_entity.pdbx_description
1 polymer ?
#
loop_
_entity_poly.entity_id
_entity_poly.type
_entity_poly.pdbx_seq_one_letter_code
_entity_poly.pdbx_strand_id
1 'polypeptide(L)'
;MRRTLVLFRFVVVLSSFIVFTAHAETPGPMTADRREAQAWLKKIQSAAQRLSYSGTFVYQQGNLVRTSRITHVLDGRNEIEKLEVLDGKPREYIRNNEEIICYVPEAKTLLVEKRVTQDVFPAILAANPADLAEHYNIRKGETGRVAGFDCQAVLLEPKDNLRYGYKLWAEKSTGLLLRAQTLNEKSEVVEQIAFAQIAIGNIDLNRAKPSFANTRGWRVENAVMSQINLSNWSVKSVPPGFKKIREVKRLVSDTAGGDRVSDNAQPTARLTQREVSQIVFSDGLAAISVFIEPGTYSRTEGSMQQGAMNIIGKRQGDFWLTIVGEVPSAAIKQVANSIEFKASSR
;
A
#
# COMPACT_ATOMS: atom_id res chain seq x y z
N MET A 1 -90.24 3.08 -46.42
CA MET A 1 -89.17 3.87 -47.03
C MET A 1 -88.57 4.77 -45.99
N ARG A 2 -87.36 4.50 -45.51
CA ARG A 2 -86.39 5.41 -44.89
C ARG A 2 -85.20 4.59 -44.46
N ARG A 3 -84.09 4.72 -45.17
CA ARG A 3 -82.80 4.07 -44.85
C ARG A 3 -82.13 4.86 -43.72
N THR A 4 -81.78 4.21 -42.67
CA THR A 4 -80.97 4.77 -41.58
C THR A 4 -79.55 4.24 -41.73
N LEU A 5 -78.62 5.16 -42.00
CA LEU A 5 -77.17 4.91 -42.13
C LEU A 5 -76.57 4.86 -40.76
N VAL A 6 -75.94 3.72 -40.40
CA VAL A 6 -75.17 3.54 -39.18
C VAL A 6 -73.71 3.87 -39.46
N LEU A 7 -73.23 4.98 -38.91
CA LEU A 7 -71.82 5.35 -38.93
C LEU A 7 -71.02 4.57 -37.85
N PHE A 8 -70.13 3.71 -38.32
CA PHE A 8 -69.13 3.06 -37.44
C PHE A 8 -67.96 4.07 -37.23
N ARG A 9 -67.79 4.57 -35.98
CA ARG A 9 -66.60 5.33 -35.58
C ARG A 9 -65.51 4.37 -35.20
N PHE A 10 -64.44 4.27 -36.01
CA PHE A 10 -63.16 3.65 -35.66
C PHE A 10 -62.39 4.56 -34.71
N VAL A 11 -62.23 4.17 -33.46
CA VAL A 11 -61.28 4.81 -32.50
C VAL A 11 -59.95 4.14 -32.71
N VAL A 12 -59.03 4.85 -33.32
CA VAL A 12 -57.60 4.45 -33.39
C VAL A 12 -56.91 4.89 -32.12
N VAL A 13 -56.61 3.92 -31.25
CA VAL A 13 -55.78 4.16 -30.06
C VAL A 13 -54.34 4.14 -30.51
N LEU A 14 -53.71 5.33 -30.60
CA LEU A 14 -52.32 5.51 -30.90
C LEU A 14 -51.51 5.24 -29.61
N SER A 15 -50.99 4.03 -29.43
CA SER A 15 -50.09 3.69 -28.31
C SER A 15 -48.73 4.30 -28.59
N SER A 16 -48.42 5.42 -27.97
CA SER A 16 -47.09 6.03 -28.00
C SER A 16 -46.13 5.19 -27.16
N PHE A 17 -45.33 4.33 -27.82
CA PHE A 17 -44.16 3.70 -27.22
C PHE A 17 -43.10 4.76 -26.96
N ILE A 18 -42.93 5.22 -25.71
CA ILE A 18 -41.80 6.02 -25.27
C ILE A 18 -40.63 5.04 -25.15
N VAL A 19 -39.77 5.01 -26.16
CA VAL A 19 -38.49 4.31 -26.10
C VAL A 19 -37.54 5.14 -25.24
N PHE A 20 -37.36 4.77 -23.98
CA PHE A 20 -36.26 5.25 -23.16
C PHE A 20 -34.95 4.72 -23.76
N THR A 21 -34.27 5.50 -24.57
CA THR A 21 -32.88 5.25 -24.92
C THR A 21 -32.04 5.52 -23.69
N ALA A 22 -31.64 4.46 -22.96
CA ALA A 22 -30.58 4.56 -21.99
C ALA A 22 -29.31 4.93 -22.75
N HIS A 23 -28.94 6.22 -22.69
CA HIS A 23 -27.61 6.66 -23.16
C HIS A 23 -26.61 6.10 -22.14
N ALA A 24 -25.94 5.02 -22.48
CA ALA A 24 -24.68 4.67 -21.86
C ALA A 24 -23.74 5.82 -22.21
N GLU A 25 -23.39 6.65 -21.24
CA GLU A 25 -22.36 7.68 -21.39
C GLU A 25 -21.07 6.96 -21.79
N THR A 26 -20.74 7.04 -23.06
CA THR A 26 -19.38 6.70 -23.52
C THR A 26 -18.42 7.65 -22.80
N PRO A 27 -17.36 7.12 -22.14
CA PRO A 27 -16.39 7.96 -21.48
C PRO A 27 -15.88 9.00 -22.48
N GLY A 28 -16.15 10.28 -22.21
CA GLY A 28 -15.73 11.36 -23.09
C GLY A 28 -14.20 11.32 -23.32
N PRO A 29 -13.70 11.84 -24.44
CA PRO A 29 -12.26 11.83 -24.73
C PRO A 29 -11.51 12.46 -23.58
N MET A 30 -10.49 11.75 -23.06
CA MET A 30 -9.65 12.26 -21.98
C MET A 30 -9.06 13.62 -22.37
N THR A 31 -9.16 14.59 -21.48
CA THR A 31 -8.52 15.90 -21.70
C THR A 31 -7.01 15.74 -21.86
N ALA A 32 -6.35 16.66 -22.58
CA ALA A 32 -4.90 16.64 -22.78
C ALA A 32 -4.15 16.56 -21.44
N ASP A 33 -4.59 17.34 -20.45
CA ASP A 33 -4.00 17.38 -19.11
C ASP A 33 -4.07 16.04 -18.39
N ARG A 34 -5.18 15.33 -18.49
CA ARG A 34 -5.35 14.01 -17.88
C ARG A 34 -4.43 12.97 -18.53
N ARG A 35 -4.29 13.01 -19.86
CA ARG A 35 -3.35 12.13 -20.58
C ARG A 35 -1.91 12.40 -20.17
N GLU A 36 -1.52 13.67 -20.06
CA GLU A 36 -0.18 14.07 -19.62
C GLU A 36 0.11 13.61 -18.18
N ALA A 37 -0.85 13.78 -17.26
CA ALA A 37 -0.71 13.33 -15.89
C ALA A 37 -0.55 11.80 -15.77
N GLN A 38 -1.31 11.03 -16.56
CA GLN A 38 -1.15 9.58 -16.63
C GLN A 38 0.19 9.17 -17.25
N ALA A 39 0.68 9.90 -18.24
CA ALA A 39 2.01 9.68 -18.82
C ALA A 39 3.12 9.89 -17.76
N TRP A 40 2.97 10.91 -16.91
CA TRP A 40 3.86 11.12 -15.78
C TRP A 40 3.85 9.97 -14.78
N LEU A 41 2.69 9.43 -14.41
CA LEU A 41 2.63 8.25 -13.52
C LEU A 41 3.35 7.05 -14.13
N LYS A 42 3.14 6.77 -15.42
CA LYS A 42 3.87 5.71 -16.11
C LYS A 42 5.38 5.95 -16.13
N LYS A 43 5.80 7.21 -16.32
CA LYS A 43 7.22 7.60 -16.30
C LYS A 43 7.82 7.36 -14.92
N ILE A 44 7.12 7.73 -13.84
CA ILE A 44 7.53 7.49 -12.45
C ILE A 44 7.70 5.99 -12.19
N GLN A 45 6.73 5.17 -12.55
CA GLN A 45 6.78 3.71 -12.39
C GLN A 45 7.96 3.09 -13.16
N SER A 46 8.14 3.50 -14.42
CA SER A 46 9.25 3.03 -15.24
C SER A 46 10.61 3.42 -14.67
N ALA A 47 10.72 4.64 -14.14
CA ALA A 47 11.97 5.12 -13.54
C ALA A 47 12.36 4.32 -12.30
N ALA A 48 11.42 4.04 -11.42
CA ALA A 48 11.67 3.25 -10.21
C ALA A 48 12.21 1.84 -10.51
N GLN A 49 11.76 1.23 -11.62
CA GLN A 49 12.14 -0.13 -12.01
C GLN A 49 13.39 -0.20 -12.88
N ARG A 50 13.75 0.87 -13.59
CA ARG A 50 14.78 0.82 -14.64
C ARG A 50 16.02 1.66 -14.36
N LEU A 51 16.01 2.43 -13.29
CA LEU A 51 17.13 3.28 -12.94
C LEU A 51 17.88 2.74 -11.74
N SER A 52 19.20 2.79 -11.81
CA SER A 52 20.03 2.68 -10.61
C SER A 52 20.09 4.05 -9.93
N TYR A 53 19.92 4.09 -8.62
CA TYR A 53 20.01 5.31 -7.82
C TYR A 53 20.45 5.02 -6.40
N SER A 54 21.04 6.00 -5.73
CA SER A 54 21.37 5.91 -4.31
C SER A 54 21.23 7.26 -3.66
N GLY A 55 20.51 7.32 -2.52
CA GLY A 55 20.24 8.57 -1.84
C GLY A 55 19.81 8.40 -0.41
N THR A 56 19.87 9.51 0.32
CA THR A 56 19.34 9.62 1.69
C THR A 56 18.00 10.34 1.63
N PHE A 57 17.00 9.75 2.23
CA PHE A 57 15.68 10.33 2.33
C PHE A 57 15.22 10.46 3.79
N VAL A 58 14.30 11.37 3.99
CA VAL A 58 13.64 11.61 5.26
C VAL A 58 12.19 11.18 5.13
N TYR A 59 11.77 10.32 6.05
CA TYR A 59 10.37 9.98 6.29
C TYR A 59 9.88 10.84 7.44
N GLN A 60 8.75 11.51 7.25
CA GLN A 60 8.10 12.34 8.26
C GLN A 60 6.62 11.96 8.39
N GLN A 61 6.19 11.72 9.62
CA GLN A 61 4.82 11.40 9.97
C GLN A 61 4.46 12.12 11.27
N GLY A 62 3.73 13.22 11.18
CA GLY A 62 3.52 14.11 12.33
C GLY A 62 4.85 14.60 12.92
N ASN A 63 5.10 14.30 14.18
CA ASN A 63 6.35 14.65 14.88
C ASN A 63 7.45 13.58 14.73
N LEU A 64 7.15 12.43 14.13
CA LEU A 64 8.14 11.39 13.90
C LEU A 64 8.91 11.72 12.63
N VAL A 65 10.24 11.78 12.77
CA VAL A 65 11.17 11.95 11.65
C VAL A 65 12.15 10.79 11.68
N ARG A 66 12.38 10.16 10.54
CA ARG A 66 13.36 9.08 10.36
C ARG A 66 14.16 9.30 9.10
N THR A 67 15.45 9.08 9.20
CA THR A 67 16.37 9.18 8.07
C THR A 67 16.81 7.78 7.65
N SER A 68 16.77 7.52 6.36
CA SER A 68 17.22 6.25 5.79
C SER A 68 17.98 6.50 4.50
N ARG A 69 18.81 5.54 4.12
CA ARG A 69 19.48 5.52 2.82
C ARG A 69 18.96 4.35 2.02
N ILE A 70 18.64 4.61 0.77
CA ILE A 70 18.33 3.57 -0.20
C ILE A 70 19.41 3.53 -1.28
N THR A 71 19.77 2.32 -1.70
CA THR A 71 20.60 2.07 -2.86
C THR A 71 19.89 1.02 -3.71
N HIS A 72 19.51 1.38 -4.90
CA HIS A 72 18.87 0.51 -5.88
C HIS A 72 19.79 0.36 -7.09
N VAL A 73 20.10 -0.86 -7.46
CA VAL A 73 21.05 -1.16 -8.52
C VAL A 73 20.50 -2.29 -9.39
N LEU A 74 20.65 -2.10 -10.69
CA LEU A 74 20.36 -3.12 -11.69
C LEU A 74 21.66 -3.73 -12.18
N ASP A 75 21.80 -5.05 -12.04
CA ASP A 75 22.92 -5.84 -12.55
C ASP A 75 22.43 -6.90 -13.54
N GLY A 76 22.40 -6.54 -14.79
CA GLY A 76 21.82 -7.38 -15.83
C GLY A 76 20.32 -7.62 -15.61
N ARG A 77 19.96 -8.85 -15.19
CA ARG A 77 18.59 -9.24 -14.86
C ARG A 77 18.27 -9.17 -13.37
N ASN A 78 19.28 -8.89 -12.54
CA ASN A 78 19.13 -8.85 -11.10
C ASN A 78 18.82 -7.42 -10.66
N GLU A 79 17.87 -7.30 -9.73
CA GLU A 79 17.52 -6.08 -9.03
C GLU A 79 17.95 -6.23 -7.57
N ILE A 80 18.86 -5.35 -7.14
CA ILE A 80 19.36 -5.33 -5.77
C ILE A 80 18.99 -4.00 -5.14
N GLU A 81 18.32 -4.06 -4.00
CA GLU A 81 17.96 -2.89 -3.21
C GLU A 81 18.48 -3.06 -1.79
N LYS A 82 19.16 -2.04 -1.29
CA LYS A 82 19.60 -1.94 0.09
C LYS A 82 18.95 -0.74 0.74
N LEU A 83 18.22 -0.95 1.83
CA LEU A 83 17.68 0.09 2.70
C LEU A 83 18.42 0.06 4.03
N GLU A 84 19.01 1.18 4.40
CA GLU A 84 19.73 1.38 5.65
C GLU A 84 18.97 2.38 6.55
N VAL A 85 18.59 1.97 7.75
CA VAL A 85 18.06 2.89 8.77
C VAL A 85 19.22 3.63 9.41
N LEU A 86 19.23 4.95 9.34
CA LEU A 86 20.33 5.80 9.81
C LEU A 86 20.10 6.35 11.22
N ASP A 87 18.85 6.34 11.70
CA ASP A 87 18.47 6.82 13.03
C ASP A 87 18.10 5.67 13.96
N GLY A 88 18.51 5.76 15.22
CA GLY A 88 18.19 4.75 16.23
C GLY A 88 18.97 3.45 16.10
N LYS A 89 18.29 2.30 16.29
CA LYS A 89 18.95 0.99 16.21
C LYS A 89 19.26 0.66 14.75
N PRO A 90 20.51 0.26 14.43
CA PRO A 90 20.90 -0.08 13.07
C PRO A 90 20.04 -1.20 12.49
N ARG A 91 19.58 -1.01 11.26
CA ARG A 91 18.84 -1.99 10.46
C ARG A 91 19.27 -1.87 9.02
N GLU A 92 19.48 -2.99 8.38
CA GLU A 92 19.62 -3.06 6.93
C GLU A 92 18.65 -4.08 6.38
N TYR A 93 17.99 -3.71 5.28
CA TYR A 93 17.15 -4.59 4.49
C TYR A 93 17.80 -4.71 3.12
N ILE A 94 18.12 -5.93 2.72
CA ILE A 94 18.67 -6.18 1.39
C ILE A 94 17.68 -7.05 0.65
N ARG A 95 17.15 -6.52 -0.43
CA ARG A 95 16.32 -7.25 -1.38
C ARG A 95 17.17 -7.65 -2.58
N ASN A 96 17.12 -8.91 -2.91
CA ASN A 96 17.70 -9.44 -4.14
C ASN A 96 16.60 -10.21 -4.88
N ASN A 97 16.05 -9.59 -5.90
CA ASN A 97 14.87 -10.09 -6.61
C ASN A 97 13.69 -10.39 -5.64
N GLU A 98 13.42 -11.67 -5.36
CA GLU A 98 12.29 -12.12 -4.53
C GLU A 98 12.68 -12.44 -3.07
N GLU A 99 13.92 -12.23 -2.68
CA GLU A 99 14.39 -12.49 -1.32
C GLU A 99 14.74 -11.19 -0.60
N ILE A 100 14.22 -11.02 0.62
CA ILE A 100 14.61 -9.93 1.51
C ILE A 100 15.32 -10.52 2.73
N ILE A 101 16.45 -9.94 3.07
CA ILE A 101 17.19 -10.25 4.29
C ILE A 101 17.23 -8.98 5.15
N CYS A 102 16.67 -9.04 6.35
CA CYS A 102 16.78 -8.00 7.36
C CYS A 102 17.90 -8.34 8.34
N TYR A 103 18.88 -7.46 8.46
CA TYR A 103 19.98 -7.56 9.40
C TYR A 103 19.60 -6.86 10.70
N VAL A 104 19.62 -7.62 11.80
CA VAL A 104 19.32 -7.16 13.17
C VAL A 104 20.57 -7.32 14.04
N PRO A 105 21.51 -6.35 14.01
CA PRO A 105 22.85 -6.52 14.58
C PRO A 105 22.86 -6.74 16.09
N GLU A 106 22.01 -6.03 16.83
CA GLU A 106 21.94 -6.14 18.28
C GLU A 106 21.44 -7.51 18.76
N ALA A 107 20.61 -8.18 17.96
CA ALA A 107 20.15 -9.53 18.21
C ALA A 107 21.01 -10.58 17.52
N LYS A 108 22.04 -10.20 16.77
CA LYS A 108 22.82 -11.06 15.89
C LYS A 108 21.93 -12.01 15.09
N THR A 109 20.91 -11.45 14.43
CA THR A 109 19.88 -12.22 13.75
C THR A 109 19.71 -11.72 12.31
N LEU A 110 19.55 -12.67 11.41
CA LEU A 110 19.12 -12.45 10.02
C LEU A 110 17.68 -12.93 9.90
N LEU A 111 16.78 -12.05 9.52
CA LEU A 111 15.41 -12.43 9.17
C LEU A 111 15.34 -12.56 7.65
N VAL A 112 15.10 -13.77 7.17
CA VAL A 112 15.03 -14.07 5.73
C VAL A 112 13.58 -14.28 5.34
N GLU A 113 13.08 -13.48 4.43
CA GLU A 113 11.75 -13.60 3.84
C GLU A 113 11.88 -13.96 2.37
N LYS A 114 11.35 -15.12 1.99
CA LYS A 114 11.26 -15.56 0.60
C LYS A 114 9.86 -15.31 0.09
N ARG A 115 9.74 -14.81 -1.14
CA ARG A 115 8.52 -14.31 -1.78
C ARG A 115 8.00 -13.04 -1.16
N VAL A 116 8.59 -11.97 -1.56
CA VAL A 116 7.97 -10.65 -1.42
C VAL A 116 7.16 -10.42 -2.68
N THR A 117 5.91 -10.05 -2.50
CA THR A 117 5.21 -9.33 -3.57
C THR A 117 6.07 -8.16 -3.95
N GLN A 118 6.09 -7.79 -5.24
CA GLN A 118 6.85 -6.64 -5.76
C GLN A 118 6.37 -5.34 -5.08
N ASP A 119 6.72 -5.17 -3.83
CA ASP A 119 6.53 -3.91 -3.12
C ASP A 119 7.70 -3.00 -3.55
N VAL A 120 7.49 -2.31 -4.67
CA VAL A 120 8.44 -1.31 -5.17
C VAL A 120 8.42 -0.13 -4.20
N PHE A 121 9.58 0.32 -3.75
CA PHE A 121 9.66 1.54 -2.95
C PHE A 121 9.60 2.80 -3.84
N PRO A 122 8.74 3.76 -3.47
CA PRO A 122 7.60 3.62 -2.57
C PRO A 122 6.48 2.78 -3.21
N ALA A 123 5.75 2.00 -2.41
CA ALA A 123 4.69 1.07 -2.83
C ALA A 123 3.60 1.68 -3.74
N ILE A 124 3.50 3.00 -3.72
CA ILE A 124 2.63 3.84 -4.56
C ILE A 124 2.75 3.54 -6.08
N LEU A 125 3.75 2.79 -6.50
CA LEU A 125 4.07 2.58 -7.91
C LEU A 125 3.62 1.22 -8.46
N ALA A 126 2.97 0.40 -7.65
CA ALA A 126 2.53 -0.95 -8.07
C ALA A 126 1.23 -0.94 -8.89
N ALA A 127 0.45 0.15 -8.83
CA ALA A 127 -0.86 0.21 -9.46
C ALA A 127 -0.82 0.54 -10.95
N ASN A 128 -1.76 -0.02 -11.71
CA ASN A 128 -1.99 0.42 -13.07
C ASN A 128 -2.61 1.84 -13.07
N PRO A 129 -2.03 2.84 -13.78
CA PRO A 129 -2.57 4.18 -13.85
C PRO A 129 -4.02 4.28 -14.36
N ALA A 130 -4.47 3.30 -15.16
CA ALA A 130 -5.84 3.24 -15.61
C ALA A 130 -6.81 2.92 -14.47
N ASP A 131 -6.47 1.92 -13.63
CA ASP A 131 -7.28 1.51 -12.48
C ASP A 131 -7.34 2.66 -11.45
N LEU A 132 -6.23 3.38 -11.24
CA LEU A 132 -6.19 4.55 -10.37
C LEU A 132 -7.15 5.65 -10.83
N ALA A 133 -7.28 5.87 -12.14
CA ALA A 133 -8.16 6.90 -12.69
C ALA A 133 -9.66 6.65 -12.43
N GLU A 134 -10.05 5.43 -12.04
CA GLU A 134 -11.41 5.15 -11.62
C GLU A 134 -11.71 5.77 -10.25
N HIS A 135 -10.72 5.84 -9.37
CA HIS A 135 -10.87 6.25 -7.98
C HIS A 135 -10.22 7.58 -7.64
N TYR A 136 -9.35 8.09 -8.52
CA TYR A 136 -8.66 9.36 -8.35
C TYR A 136 -8.82 10.28 -9.56
N ASN A 137 -8.93 11.57 -9.29
CA ASN A 137 -8.70 12.60 -10.29
C ASN A 137 -7.20 12.84 -10.37
N ILE A 138 -6.59 12.42 -11.47
CA ILE A 138 -5.15 12.53 -11.68
C ILE A 138 -4.90 13.77 -12.52
N ARG A 139 -4.10 14.69 -11.99
CA ARG A 139 -3.75 15.93 -12.68
C ARG A 139 -2.28 16.30 -12.51
N LYS A 140 -1.75 17.00 -13.47
CA LYS A 140 -0.43 17.62 -13.40
C LYS A 140 -0.49 18.80 -12.43
N GLY A 141 0.49 18.90 -11.55
CA GLY A 141 0.66 19.99 -10.61
C GLY A 141 1.71 20.99 -11.07
N GLU A 142 2.17 21.79 -10.12
CA GLU A 142 3.24 22.75 -10.32
C GLU A 142 4.60 22.09 -10.55
N THR A 143 5.56 22.88 -10.98
CA THR A 143 6.97 22.53 -11.02
C THR A 143 7.67 23.05 -9.78
N GLY A 144 8.72 22.34 -9.33
CA GLY A 144 9.45 22.74 -8.14
C GLY A 144 10.81 22.06 -8.09
N ARG A 145 11.50 22.18 -6.96
CA ARG A 145 12.83 21.63 -6.76
C ARG A 145 12.87 20.69 -5.56
N VAL A 146 13.45 19.50 -5.73
CA VAL A 146 13.63 18.50 -4.67
C VAL A 146 15.04 17.94 -4.76
N ALA A 147 15.77 17.90 -3.64
CA ALA A 147 17.14 17.39 -3.57
C ALA A 147 18.09 17.96 -4.64
N GLY A 148 17.85 19.22 -5.05
CA GLY A 148 18.65 19.88 -6.09
C GLY A 148 18.18 19.66 -7.52
N PHE A 149 17.19 18.82 -7.78
CA PHE A 149 16.66 18.52 -9.11
C PHE A 149 15.37 19.24 -9.41
N ASP A 150 15.18 19.61 -10.68
CA ASP A 150 13.91 20.14 -11.16
C ASP A 150 12.86 19.03 -11.28
N CYS A 151 11.72 19.23 -10.64
CA CYS A 151 10.68 18.23 -10.53
C CYS A 151 9.34 18.73 -11.08
N GLN A 152 8.53 17.77 -11.52
CA GLN A 152 7.13 17.95 -11.87
C GLN A 152 6.27 17.29 -10.79
N ALA A 153 5.31 18.01 -10.23
CA ALA A 153 4.30 17.45 -9.35
C ALA A 153 3.19 16.76 -10.15
N VAL A 154 2.72 15.62 -9.62
CA VAL A 154 1.51 14.93 -10.06
C VAL A 154 0.62 14.75 -8.84
N LEU A 155 -0.64 15.17 -8.96
CA LEU A 155 -1.63 15.06 -7.88
C LEU A 155 -2.61 13.94 -8.20
N LEU A 156 -2.91 13.15 -7.17
CA LEU A 156 -3.95 12.14 -7.16
C LEU A 156 -4.96 12.56 -6.10
N GLU A 157 -6.08 13.11 -6.53
CA GLU A 157 -7.16 13.58 -5.64
C GLU A 157 -8.23 12.51 -5.58
N PRO A 158 -8.55 11.97 -4.38
CA PRO A 158 -9.53 10.90 -4.26
C PRO A 158 -10.92 11.39 -4.65
N LYS A 159 -11.73 10.50 -5.24
CA LYS A 159 -13.12 10.75 -5.59
C LYS A 159 -14.11 10.42 -4.47
N ASP A 160 -13.61 9.84 -3.39
CA ASP A 160 -14.37 9.44 -2.20
C ASP A 160 -13.58 9.81 -0.91
N ASN A 161 -14.19 9.57 0.25
CA ASN A 161 -13.58 9.81 1.57
C ASN A 161 -12.95 8.56 2.21
N LEU A 162 -12.75 7.50 1.41
CA LEU A 162 -12.22 6.22 1.88
C LEU A 162 -10.73 6.04 1.57
N ARG A 163 -10.09 7.06 1.00
CA ARG A 163 -8.68 7.06 0.63
C ARG A 163 -8.04 8.43 0.78
N TYR A 164 -6.74 8.45 0.95
CA TYR A 164 -5.96 9.69 0.99
C TYR A 164 -5.63 10.19 -0.42
N GLY A 165 -5.36 11.49 -0.53
CA GLY A 165 -4.76 12.07 -1.72
C GLY A 165 -3.24 11.91 -1.71
N TYR A 166 -2.63 12.07 -2.88
CA TYR A 166 -1.16 12.02 -3.01
C TYR A 166 -0.65 13.16 -3.88
N LYS A 167 0.53 13.67 -3.52
CA LYS A 167 1.29 14.61 -4.33
C LYS A 167 2.69 14.05 -4.54
N LEU A 168 2.98 13.72 -5.78
CA LEU A 168 4.20 13.03 -6.20
C LEU A 168 5.09 14.00 -6.96
N TRP A 169 6.34 14.13 -6.55
CA TRP A 169 7.33 14.98 -7.19
C TRP A 169 8.37 14.13 -7.91
N ALA A 170 8.31 14.14 -9.22
CA ALA A 170 9.22 13.36 -10.07
C ALA A 170 10.25 14.26 -10.74
N GLU A 171 11.50 13.83 -10.78
CA GLU A 171 12.56 14.49 -11.53
C GLU A 171 12.20 14.55 -13.01
N LYS A 172 12.37 15.73 -13.64
CA LYS A 172 11.82 16.00 -14.98
C LYS A 172 12.42 15.15 -16.08
N SER A 173 13.73 14.88 -16.05
CA SER A 173 14.42 14.16 -17.12
C SER A 173 14.16 12.66 -17.03
N THR A 174 14.34 12.08 -15.86
CA THR A 174 14.27 10.63 -15.65
C THR A 174 12.90 10.13 -15.24
N GLY A 175 12.13 10.95 -14.55
CA GLY A 175 10.86 10.55 -13.92
C GLY A 175 11.01 9.93 -12.54
N LEU A 176 12.24 9.87 -11.98
CA LEU A 176 12.43 9.28 -10.66
C LEU A 176 11.68 10.07 -9.59
N LEU A 177 10.93 9.36 -8.75
CA LEU A 177 10.18 9.96 -7.66
C LEU A 177 11.13 10.43 -6.56
N LEU A 178 11.16 11.73 -6.28
CA LEU A 178 12.03 12.33 -5.28
C LEU A 178 11.31 12.78 -4.01
N ARG A 179 10.00 12.98 -4.08
CA ARG A 179 9.14 13.26 -2.92
C ARG A 179 7.76 12.69 -3.14
N ALA A 180 7.22 12.01 -2.13
CA ALA A 180 5.82 11.60 -2.07
C ALA A 180 5.20 12.15 -0.78
N GLN A 181 4.02 12.77 -0.91
CA GLN A 181 3.24 13.32 0.19
C GLN A 181 1.86 12.69 0.19
N THR A 182 1.43 12.23 1.37
CA THR A 182 0.06 11.75 1.62
C THR A 182 -0.76 12.91 2.17
N LEU A 183 -1.91 13.16 1.56
CA LEU A 183 -2.78 14.31 1.86
C LEU A 183 -4.10 13.83 2.46
N ASN A 184 -4.54 14.47 3.55
CA ASN A 184 -5.86 14.23 4.12
C ASN A 184 -6.97 14.95 3.30
N GLU A 185 -8.20 14.84 3.74
CA GLU A 185 -9.38 15.48 3.11
C GLU A 185 -9.32 17.01 3.06
N LYS A 186 -8.49 17.62 3.91
CA LYS A 186 -8.22 19.07 3.92
C LYS A 186 -7.02 19.46 3.07
N SER A 187 -6.45 18.51 2.31
CA SER A 187 -5.21 18.70 1.55
C SER A 187 -3.98 19.02 2.41
N GLU A 188 -4.02 18.68 3.72
CA GLU A 188 -2.88 18.80 4.62
C GLU A 188 -1.98 17.58 4.50
N VAL A 189 -0.67 17.77 4.54
CA VAL A 189 0.32 16.68 4.50
C VAL A 189 0.32 15.96 5.85
N VAL A 190 -0.11 14.70 5.86
CA VAL A 190 -0.10 13.82 7.05
C VAL A 190 1.13 12.94 7.12
N GLU A 191 1.75 12.71 5.98
CA GLU A 191 2.95 11.91 5.83
C GLU A 191 3.74 12.33 4.60
N GLN A 192 5.06 12.24 4.67
CA GLN A 192 5.90 12.51 3.50
C GLN A 192 7.18 11.69 3.54
N ILE A 193 7.63 11.30 2.35
CA ILE A 193 8.98 10.80 2.08
C ILE A 193 9.63 11.77 1.10
N ALA A 194 10.83 12.25 1.41
CA ALA A 194 11.54 13.16 0.52
C ALA A 194 13.04 12.89 0.54
N PHE A 195 13.64 12.76 -0.63
CA PHE A 195 15.11 12.72 -0.72
C PHE A 195 15.70 14.06 -0.30
N ALA A 196 16.67 14.00 0.61
CA ALA A 196 17.52 15.11 0.95
C ALA A 196 18.72 15.19 -0.01
N GLN A 197 19.20 14.02 -0.45
CA GLN A 197 20.33 13.86 -1.35
C GLN A 197 20.15 12.60 -2.19
N ILE A 198 20.45 12.66 -3.48
CA ILE A 198 20.34 11.49 -4.37
C ILE A 198 21.32 11.60 -5.54
N ALA A 199 21.87 10.46 -5.95
CA ALA A 199 22.59 10.24 -7.21
C ALA A 199 21.76 9.29 -8.08
N ILE A 200 21.58 9.61 -9.35
CA ILE A 200 20.80 8.85 -10.34
C ILE A 200 21.72 8.36 -11.44
N GLY A 201 21.61 7.09 -11.82
CA GLY A 201 22.48 6.42 -12.79
C GLY A 201 23.78 5.97 -12.14
N ASN A 202 24.60 5.27 -12.87
CA ASN A 202 25.98 4.82 -12.58
C ASN A 202 26.37 4.67 -11.09
N ILE A 203 25.63 3.81 -10.37
CA ILE A 203 25.83 3.53 -8.95
C ILE A 203 26.76 2.32 -8.80
N ASP A 204 27.80 2.45 -7.95
CA ASP A 204 28.66 1.33 -7.63
C ASP A 204 27.91 0.20 -6.93
N LEU A 205 27.95 -1.01 -7.52
CA LEU A 205 27.33 -2.24 -6.98
C LEU A 205 27.75 -2.55 -5.54
N ASN A 206 28.98 -2.17 -5.14
CA ASN A 206 29.46 -2.39 -3.79
C ASN A 206 28.62 -1.66 -2.73
N ARG A 207 27.95 -0.57 -3.10
CA ARG A 207 27.06 0.18 -2.20
C ARG A 207 25.79 -0.58 -1.82
N ALA A 208 25.40 -1.55 -2.64
CA ALA A 208 24.25 -2.42 -2.36
C ALA A 208 24.61 -3.67 -1.54
N LYS A 209 25.91 -3.89 -1.26
CA LYS A 209 26.36 -4.99 -0.40
C LYS A 209 26.03 -4.73 1.07
N PRO A 210 25.83 -5.82 1.88
CA PRO A 210 25.66 -5.68 3.32
C PRO A 210 26.81 -4.94 3.99
N SER A 211 26.54 -4.03 4.90
CA SER A 211 27.57 -3.39 5.72
C SER A 211 28.12 -4.35 6.79
N PHE A 212 27.36 -5.38 7.14
CA PHE A 212 27.77 -6.40 8.10
C PHE A 212 28.48 -7.55 7.38
N ALA A 213 29.79 -7.40 7.16
CA ALA A 213 30.59 -8.35 6.39
C ALA A 213 30.74 -9.73 7.09
N ASN A 214 30.68 -9.76 8.43
CA ASN A 214 30.83 -11.00 9.19
C ASN A 214 29.59 -11.32 10.00
N THR A 215 28.73 -12.16 9.45
CA THR A 215 27.54 -12.71 10.11
C THR A 215 27.73 -14.13 10.63
N ARG A 216 29.01 -14.58 10.76
CA ARG A 216 29.31 -15.91 11.27
C ARG A 216 28.78 -16.05 12.70
N GLY A 217 27.96 -17.07 12.95
CA GLY A 217 27.34 -17.29 14.24
C GLY A 217 26.08 -16.44 14.52
N TRP A 218 25.60 -15.69 13.52
CA TRP A 218 24.30 -15.06 13.64
C TRP A 218 23.19 -16.13 13.48
N ARG A 219 22.09 -15.92 14.20
CA ARG A 219 20.89 -16.73 14.04
C ARG A 219 20.18 -16.37 12.73
N VAL A 220 19.78 -17.39 11.98
CA VAL A 220 18.97 -17.21 10.77
C VAL A 220 17.55 -17.61 11.08
N GLU A 221 16.62 -16.68 10.99
CA GLU A 221 15.18 -16.91 11.13
C GLU A 221 14.54 -16.76 9.75
N ASN A 222 13.96 -17.85 9.27
CA ASN A 222 13.21 -17.82 8.03
C ASN A 222 11.76 -17.46 8.35
N ALA A 223 11.27 -16.37 7.79
CA ALA A 223 9.86 -16.04 7.82
C ALA A 223 9.12 -17.01 6.88
N VAL A 224 8.49 -18.02 7.45
CA VAL A 224 7.68 -18.95 6.70
C VAL A 224 6.33 -18.30 6.45
N MET A 225 6.11 -17.84 5.20
CA MET A 225 4.79 -17.45 4.74
C MET A 225 4.23 -18.58 3.90
N SER A 226 3.11 -19.15 4.32
CA SER A 226 2.34 -20.09 3.53
C SER A 226 1.09 -19.41 2.98
N GLN A 227 0.85 -19.57 1.68
CA GLN A 227 -0.46 -19.21 1.13
C GLN A 227 -1.50 -20.13 1.74
N ILE A 228 -2.57 -19.57 2.25
CA ILE A 228 -3.68 -20.32 2.84
C ILE A 228 -4.98 -19.82 2.26
N ASN A 229 -6.00 -20.64 2.41
CA ASN A 229 -7.38 -20.23 2.17
C ASN A 229 -8.10 -20.11 3.52
N LEU A 230 -8.38 -18.89 3.94
CA LEU A 230 -9.14 -18.60 5.16
C LEU A 230 -10.65 -18.69 4.88
N SER A 231 -11.11 -19.86 4.37
CA SER A 231 -12.51 -20.06 3.95
C SER A 231 -13.54 -19.75 5.04
N ASN A 232 -13.12 -19.80 6.31
CA ASN A 232 -13.96 -19.48 7.46
C ASN A 232 -14.04 -17.98 7.76
N TRP A 233 -13.21 -17.17 7.11
CA TRP A 233 -13.19 -15.71 7.27
C TRP A 233 -13.60 -15.02 6.00
N SER A 234 -14.46 -14.03 6.12
CA SER A 234 -14.85 -13.19 4.98
C SER A 234 -14.89 -11.72 5.38
N VAL A 235 -14.42 -10.86 4.49
CA VAL A 235 -14.58 -9.41 4.59
C VAL A 235 -15.62 -9.01 3.54
N LYS A 236 -16.80 -8.61 3.99
CA LYS A 236 -17.97 -8.37 3.12
C LYS A 236 -17.94 -7.02 2.43
N SER A 237 -17.28 -6.05 3.03
CA SER A 237 -17.24 -4.70 2.52
C SER A 237 -15.83 -4.13 2.63
N VAL A 238 -15.22 -3.89 1.48
CA VAL A 238 -13.96 -3.14 1.35
C VAL A 238 -14.26 -1.86 0.58
N PRO A 239 -13.43 -0.81 0.68
CA PRO A 239 -13.61 0.38 -0.15
C PRO A 239 -13.61 0.03 -1.65
N PRO A 240 -14.36 0.76 -2.48
CA PRO A 240 -14.37 0.54 -3.93
C PRO A 240 -12.95 0.51 -4.51
N GLY A 241 -12.66 -0.44 -5.42
CA GLY A 241 -11.34 -0.60 -6.03
C GLY A 241 -10.33 -1.40 -5.22
N PHE A 242 -10.55 -1.63 -3.92
CA PHE A 242 -9.70 -2.51 -3.14
C PHE A 242 -9.97 -3.97 -3.50
N LYS A 243 -8.91 -4.68 -3.90
CA LYS A 243 -8.94 -6.10 -4.24
C LYS A 243 -8.11 -6.88 -3.23
N LYS A 244 -8.53 -8.09 -2.89
CA LYS A 244 -7.71 -9.00 -2.07
C LYS A 244 -6.47 -9.40 -2.88
N ILE A 245 -5.28 -9.01 -2.40
CA ILE A 245 -4.01 -9.27 -3.07
C ILE A 245 -3.17 -10.35 -2.38
N ARG A 246 -3.46 -10.61 -1.10
CA ARG A 246 -2.69 -11.60 -0.32
C ARG A 246 -3.57 -12.25 0.74
N GLU A 247 -3.33 -13.53 0.97
CA GLU A 247 -3.91 -14.30 2.06
C GLU A 247 -2.87 -15.31 2.51
N VAL A 248 -2.27 -15.05 3.68
CA VAL A 248 -1.12 -15.82 4.15
C VAL A 248 -1.21 -16.09 5.64
N LYS A 249 -0.52 -17.13 6.06
CA LYS A 249 -0.24 -17.47 7.44
C LYS A 249 1.25 -17.26 7.68
N ARG A 250 1.58 -16.61 8.78
CA ARG A 250 2.96 -16.38 9.18
C ARG A 250 3.18 -16.76 10.64
N LEU A 251 4.38 -17.21 10.95
CA LEU A 251 4.83 -17.37 12.32
C LEU A 251 5.45 -16.03 12.76
N VAL A 252 4.96 -15.46 13.83
CA VAL A 252 5.47 -14.23 14.43
C VAL A 252 6.09 -14.56 15.77
N SER A 253 7.36 -14.19 15.96
CA SER A 253 8.03 -14.28 17.26
C SER A 253 7.69 -13.04 18.08
N ASP A 254 7.39 -13.22 19.35
CA ASP A 254 7.01 -12.12 20.25
C ASP A 254 8.08 -11.00 20.42
N THR A 255 9.31 -11.23 19.94
CA THR A 255 10.38 -10.23 19.89
C THR A 255 10.32 -9.27 18.69
N ALA A 256 9.48 -9.53 17.68
CA ALA A 256 9.40 -8.71 16.45
C ALA A 256 8.41 -7.55 16.55
N GLY A 257 7.72 -7.39 17.66
CA GLY A 257 6.68 -6.37 17.84
C GLY A 257 7.04 -5.34 18.90
N GLY A 258 7.60 -4.20 18.48
CA GLY A 258 7.55 -2.95 19.24
C GLY A 258 8.71 -2.67 20.21
N ASP A 259 9.05 -1.41 20.28
CA ASP A 259 10.02 -0.70 21.13
C ASP A 259 9.87 -0.88 22.68
N ARG A 260 9.51 -2.08 23.15
CA ARG A 260 9.51 -2.42 24.57
C ARG A 260 10.54 -3.49 24.86
N VAL A 261 11.82 -3.16 24.68
CA VAL A 261 12.88 -3.87 25.38
C VAL A 261 12.93 -3.29 26.78
N SER A 262 12.36 -4.00 27.73
CA SER A 262 12.68 -3.84 29.12
C SER A 262 14.15 -4.24 29.31
N ASP A 263 14.99 -3.32 29.74
CA ASP A 263 16.44 -3.50 29.92
C ASP A 263 16.83 -4.62 30.90
N ASN A 264 15.88 -5.38 31.44
CA ASN A 264 16.09 -6.40 32.47
C ASN A 264 15.61 -7.81 32.10
N ALA A 265 15.39 -8.14 30.83
CA ALA A 265 15.00 -9.49 30.42
C ALA A 265 16.24 -10.38 30.30
N GLN A 266 16.37 -11.37 31.17
CA GLN A 266 17.35 -12.47 31.07
C GLN A 266 17.18 -13.23 29.74
N PRO A 267 18.29 -13.72 29.14
CA PRO A 267 18.29 -14.30 27.78
C PRO A 267 17.69 -15.71 27.64
N THR A 268 16.88 -16.17 28.57
CA THR A 268 16.31 -17.55 28.60
C THR A 268 14.82 -17.64 28.25
N ALA A 269 14.18 -16.54 27.83
CA ALA A 269 12.79 -16.62 27.40
C ALA A 269 12.70 -17.40 26.07
N ARG A 270 12.11 -18.59 26.11
CA ARG A 270 11.66 -19.32 24.91
C ARG A 270 10.80 -18.37 24.10
N LEU A 271 11.28 -18.02 22.89
CA LEU A 271 10.51 -17.27 21.93
C LEU A 271 9.26 -18.08 21.61
N THR A 272 8.12 -17.67 22.12
CA THR A 272 6.84 -18.25 21.73
C THR A 272 6.53 -17.76 20.32
N GLN A 273 6.64 -18.66 19.36
CA GLN A 273 6.15 -18.39 18.01
C GLN A 273 4.63 -18.54 18.03
N ARG A 274 3.96 -17.51 17.56
CA ARG A 274 2.51 -17.54 17.35
C ARG A 274 2.18 -17.46 15.87
N GLU A 275 1.13 -18.16 15.52
CA GLU A 275 0.63 -18.19 14.17
C GLU A 275 -0.34 -17.03 13.97
N VAL A 276 -0.10 -16.22 12.94
CA VAL A 276 -0.94 -15.09 12.59
C VAL A 276 -1.37 -15.24 11.14
N SER A 277 -2.67 -15.21 10.91
CA SER A 277 -3.22 -15.14 9.55
C SER A 277 -3.35 -13.68 9.13
N GLN A 278 -3.06 -13.40 7.86
CA GLN A 278 -3.13 -12.05 7.30
C GLN A 278 -3.87 -12.07 5.97
N ILE A 279 -4.86 -11.18 5.84
CA ILE A 279 -5.52 -10.85 4.56
C ILE A 279 -5.12 -9.42 4.22
N VAL A 280 -4.70 -9.19 2.98
CA VAL A 280 -4.34 -7.85 2.49
C VAL A 280 -5.22 -7.47 1.33
N PHE A 281 -5.80 -6.28 1.41
CA PHE A 281 -6.52 -5.62 0.32
C PHE A 281 -5.74 -4.39 -0.13
N SER A 282 -5.75 -4.08 -1.42
CA SER A 282 -5.11 -2.89 -1.95
C SER A 282 -5.85 -2.37 -3.18
N ASP A 283 -5.84 -1.06 -3.36
CA ASP A 283 -6.25 -0.37 -4.60
C ASP A 283 -5.03 -0.05 -5.50
N GLY A 284 -3.83 -0.50 -5.06
CA GLY A 284 -2.56 -0.28 -5.72
C GLY A 284 -1.77 0.92 -5.19
N LEU A 285 -2.38 1.82 -4.41
CA LEU A 285 -1.70 2.92 -3.71
C LEU A 285 -1.67 2.70 -2.21
N ALA A 286 -2.81 2.36 -1.65
CA ALA A 286 -2.96 2.07 -0.24
C ALA A 286 -3.25 0.58 -0.01
N ALA A 287 -2.93 0.09 1.18
CA ALA A 287 -3.23 -1.26 1.59
C ALA A 287 -3.96 -1.28 2.94
N ILE A 288 -4.85 -2.26 3.08
CA ILE A 288 -5.52 -2.59 4.34
C ILE A 288 -5.19 -4.04 4.67
N SER A 289 -4.55 -4.25 5.81
CA SER A 289 -4.23 -5.58 6.33
C SER A 289 -5.17 -5.94 7.48
N VAL A 290 -5.71 -7.15 7.44
CA VAL A 290 -6.48 -7.76 8.51
C VAL A 290 -5.64 -8.90 9.07
N PHE A 291 -5.17 -8.73 10.30
CA PHE A 291 -4.48 -9.77 11.05
C PHE A 291 -5.45 -10.50 11.96
N ILE A 292 -5.38 -11.83 11.96
CA ILE A 292 -6.25 -12.72 12.73
C ILE A 292 -5.35 -13.60 13.60
N GLU A 293 -5.46 -13.41 14.90
CA GLU A 293 -4.64 -14.12 15.89
C GLU A 293 -5.58 -14.98 16.77
N PRO A 294 -5.35 -16.30 16.91
CA PRO A 294 -6.11 -17.10 17.84
C PRO A 294 -5.72 -16.74 19.28
N GLY A 295 -6.69 -16.84 20.19
CA GLY A 295 -6.51 -16.62 21.63
C GLY A 295 -7.18 -15.32 22.13
N THR A 296 -7.63 -15.39 23.37
CA THR A 296 -8.24 -14.27 24.10
C THR A 296 -7.16 -13.60 24.94
N TYR A 297 -6.36 -12.75 24.31
CA TYR A 297 -5.39 -11.95 25.07
C TYR A 297 -6.11 -10.80 25.80
N SER A 298 -5.51 -10.34 26.90
CA SER A 298 -5.99 -9.19 27.70
C SER A 298 -5.78 -7.83 26.99
N ARG A 299 -6.00 -7.79 25.66
CA ARG A 299 -5.88 -6.60 24.86
C ARG A 299 -7.19 -5.81 24.92
N THR A 300 -7.08 -4.50 25.04
CA THR A 300 -8.23 -3.59 25.02
C THR A 300 -8.62 -3.28 23.58
N GLU A 301 -9.90 -3.43 23.26
CA GLU A 301 -10.45 -3.01 21.97
C GLU A 301 -10.36 -1.49 21.83
N GLY A 302 -10.10 -1.04 20.61
CA GLY A 302 -10.01 0.39 20.35
C GLY A 302 -9.49 0.71 18.98
N SER A 303 -9.35 2.00 18.73
CA SER A 303 -8.77 2.54 17.51
C SER A 303 -7.64 3.49 17.85
N MET A 304 -6.62 3.50 16.98
CA MET A 304 -5.48 4.40 17.07
C MET A 304 -5.16 4.94 15.67
N GLN A 305 -4.73 6.18 15.63
CA GLN A 305 -4.22 6.80 14.41
C GLN A 305 -2.80 7.29 14.64
N GLN A 306 -1.93 7.05 13.68
CA GLN A 306 -0.57 7.56 13.64
C GLN A 306 -0.26 8.03 12.21
N GLY A 307 -0.24 9.35 11.99
CA GLY A 307 -0.11 9.93 10.65
C GLY A 307 -1.21 9.44 9.71
N ALA A 308 -0.83 8.87 8.57
CA ALA A 308 -1.75 8.27 7.61
C ALA A 308 -2.28 6.89 8.06
N MET A 309 -1.59 6.23 8.98
CA MET A 309 -1.95 4.88 9.42
C MET A 309 -3.09 4.92 10.44
N ASN A 310 -4.15 4.18 10.18
CA ASN A 310 -5.25 3.92 11.10
C ASN A 310 -5.26 2.44 11.48
N ILE A 311 -5.52 2.16 12.76
CA ILE A 311 -5.51 0.82 13.35
C ILE A 311 -6.78 0.63 14.16
N ILE A 312 -7.43 -0.53 14.01
CA ILE A 312 -8.50 -0.97 14.89
C ILE A 312 -8.14 -2.35 15.43
N GLY A 313 -8.16 -2.48 16.76
CA GLY A 313 -8.08 -3.75 17.46
C GLY A 313 -9.44 -4.14 18.00
N LYS A 314 -9.92 -5.35 17.70
CA LYS A 314 -11.19 -5.85 18.23
C LYS A 314 -11.15 -7.36 18.47
N ARG A 315 -12.03 -7.83 19.32
CA ARG A 315 -12.25 -9.25 19.57
C ARG A 315 -13.40 -9.78 18.71
N GLN A 316 -13.26 -10.99 18.21
CA GLN A 316 -14.33 -11.70 17.51
C GLN A 316 -14.28 -13.19 17.85
N GLY A 317 -15.16 -13.62 18.78
CA GLY A 317 -15.10 -14.95 19.37
C GLY A 317 -13.77 -15.17 20.09
N ASP A 318 -13.11 -16.29 19.76
CA ASP A 318 -11.81 -16.68 20.32
C ASP A 318 -10.62 -16.06 19.59
N PHE A 319 -10.84 -15.04 18.76
CA PHE A 319 -9.82 -14.41 17.95
C PHE A 319 -9.65 -12.94 18.30
N TRP A 320 -8.42 -12.47 18.20
CA TRP A 320 -8.08 -11.07 18.16
C TRP A 320 -7.86 -10.62 16.72
N LEU A 321 -8.53 -9.56 16.31
CA LEU A 321 -8.40 -8.95 14.99
C LEU A 321 -7.67 -7.62 15.11
N THR A 322 -6.66 -7.42 14.27
CA THR A 322 -6.02 -6.11 14.08
C THR A 322 -6.20 -5.71 12.62
N ILE A 323 -6.91 -4.62 12.39
CA ILE A 323 -7.13 -4.05 11.06
C ILE A 323 -6.26 -2.79 10.98
N VAL A 324 -5.38 -2.72 10.00
CA VAL A 324 -4.41 -1.61 9.86
C VAL A 324 -4.27 -1.22 8.38
N GLY A 325 -4.15 0.08 8.13
CA GLY A 325 -3.90 0.57 6.77
C GLY A 325 -3.66 2.08 6.72
N GLU A 326 -2.96 2.49 5.68
CA GLU A 326 -2.74 3.90 5.34
C GLU A 326 -3.94 4.44 4.54
N VAL A 327 -5.09 4.44 5.21
CA VAL A 327 -6.36 4.92 4.67
C VAL A 327 -7.12 5.68 5.77
N PRO A 328 -8.06 6.58 5.43
CA PRO A 328 -8.90 7.27 6.40
C PRO A 328 -9.63 6.31 7.35
N SER A 329 -9.92 6.79 8.56
CA SER A 329 -10.57 5.98 9.60
C SER A 329 -11.92 5.41 9.16
N ALA A 330 -12.63 6.07 8.25
CA ALA A 330 -13.87 5.59 7.66
C ALA A 330 -13.67 4.25 6.92
N ALA A 331 -12.62 4.13 6.12
CA ALA A 331 -12.28 2.90 5.40
C ALA A 331 -11.94 1.74 6.34
N ILE A 332 -11.10 2.00 7.36
CA ILE A 332 -10.75 0.98 8.36
C ILE A 332 -11.98 0.51 9.13
N LYS A 333 -12.86 1.43 9.53
CA LYS A 333 -14.13 1.09 10.21
C LYS A 333 -15.05 0.26 9.31
N GLN A 334 -15.16 0.61 8.02
CA GLN A 334 -15.94 -0.16 7.05
C GLN A 334 -15.46 -1.61 6.98
N VAL A 335 -14.16 -1.82 6.82
CA VAL A 335 -13.56 -3.16 6.78
C VAL A 335 -13.77 -3.88 8.11
N ALA A 336 -13.43 -3.25 9.24
CA ALA A 336 -13.54 -3.85 10.56
C ALA A 336 -14.96 -4.34 10.91
N ASN A 337 -15.98 -3.56 10.51
CA ASN A 337 -17.37 -3.90 10.75
C ASN A 337 -17.94 -4.97 9.81
N SER A 338 -17.24 -5.27 8.72
CA SER A 338 -17.66 -6.22 7.70
C SER A 338 -17.00 -7.60 7.79
N ILE A 339 -16.11 -7.80 8.77
CA ILE A 339 -15.45 -9.09 8.97
C ILE A 339 -16.43 -10.08 9.61
N GLU A 340 -16.57 -11.25 9.00
CA GLU A 340 -17.38 -12.35 9.48
C GLU A 340 -16.54 -13.62 9.64
N PHE A 341 -16.81 -14.34 10.72
CA PHE A 341 -16.29 -15.69 10.94
C PHE A 341 -17.44 -16.70 10.82
N LYS A 342 -17.27 -17.69 9.96
CA LYS A 342 -18.19 -18.82 9.83
C LYS A 342 -17.56 -20.01 10.55
N ALA A 343 -18.11 -20.40 11.69
CA ALA A 343 -17.71 -21.66 12.31
C ALA A 343 -18.02 -22.82 11.33
N SER A 344 -17.06 -23.71 11.10
CA SER A 344 -17.33 -24.95 10.36
C SER A 344 -18.44 -25.68 11.09
N SER A 345 -19.58 -25.89 10.44
CA SER A 345 -20.56 -26.85 10.92
C SER A 345 -19.87 -28.22 10.99
N ARG A 346 -19.72 -28.75 12.20
CA ARG A 346 -19.28 -30.13 12.45
C ARG A 346 -20.32 -31.10 11.93
#